data_8044b28e3fafe54ec13892890e1008ae
#
_entry.id   8044b28e3fafe54ec13892890e1008ae
#
_cell.length_a   1.000
_cell.length_b   1.000
_cell.length_c   1.000
_cell.angle_alpha   90.00
_cell.angle_beta   90.00
_cell.angle_gamma   90.00
#
_symmetry.space_group_name_H-M   'P 1'
#
loop_
_entity.id
_entity.type
_entity.pdbx_description
1 polymer ?
#
loop_
_entity_poly.entity_id
_entity_poly.type
_entity_poly.pdbx_seq_one_letter_code
_entity_poly.pdbx_strand_id
1 'polypeptide(L)'
;EGGFDPTYVIGGLLNSSGSHAHLGKGKYIIAEADESDASFLHLHPIIAVITNIDADHLENYSGDFSSLRHNFVEFLHQLPFYGLAVLCIDDEGVRKVLPEITKPIVTYGVDFDADYNAQIINQETTKTWFKVSSKEKKDWLEIELNLPGKHNVLNALASIALAHELGVNDDDIIQALCSFQGISR
;
A
#
# COMPACT_ATOMS: atom_id res chain seq x y z
N GLU A 1 10.33 6.25 -11.49
CA GLU A 1 10.20 5.74 -12.84
C GLU A 1 8.93 6.31 -13.52
N GLY A 2 7.75 6.29 -12.94
CA GLY A 2 6.50 6.79 -13.56
C GLY A 2 6.42 8.30 -13.83
N GLY A 3 7.49 9.06 -13.68
CA GLY A 3 7.60 10.48 -14.04
C GLY A 3 6.89 11.46 -13.08
N PHE A 4 6.36 10.99 -11.95
CA PHE A 4 5.63 11.85 -11.01
C PHE A 4 6.52 12.71 -10.11
N ASP A 5 7.78 12.32 -9.89
CA ASP A 5 8.76 13.01 -9.02
C ASP A 5 8.14 13.51 -7.70
N PRO A 6 7.55 12.62 -6.88
CA PRO A 6 6.84 13.04 -5.66
C PRO A 6 7.82 13.48 -4.57
N THR A 7 7.36 14.40 -3.71
CA THR A 7 7.96 14.55 -2.39
C THR A 7 7.63 13.33 -1.55
N TYR A 8 8.58 12.79 -0.75
CA TYR A 8 8.27 11.72 0.19
C TYR A 8 8.88 11.94 1.56
N VAL A 9 8.21 11.41 2.59
CA VAL A 9 8.65 11.33 3.98
C VAL A 9 8.29 9.95 4.51
N ILE A 10 9.29 9.16 4.91
CA ILE A 10 9.14 7.79 5.39
C ILE A 10 9.94 7.56 6.67
N GLY A 11 9.52 6.61 7.52
CA GLY A 11 10.17 6.27 8.79
C GLY A 11 11.49 5.52 8.66
N GLY A 12 11.79 4.95 7.47
CA GLY A 12 13.02 4.22 7.18
C GLY A 12 13.90 4.90 6.14
N LEU A 13 15.13 4.38 5.95
CA LEU A 13 16.02 4.81 4.88
C LEU A 13 15.72 4.05 3.59
N LEU A 14 15.36 4.75 2.52
CA LEU A 14 15.25 4.13 1.20
C LEU A 14 16.65 3.74 0.69
N ASN A 15 16.91 2.44 0.51
CA ASN A 15 18.24 1.93 0.16
C ASN A 15 18.80 2.50 -1.14
N SER A 16 17.94 2.83 -2.10
CA SER A 16 18.36 3.42 -3.37
C SER A 16 18.84 4.86 -3.29
N SER A 17 18.37 5.64 -2.30
CA SER A 17 18.71 7.06 -2.13
C SER A 17 19.47 7.36 -0.83
N GLY A 18 19.44 6.45 0.15
CA GLY A 18 20.02 6.66 1.48
C GLY A 18 19.35 7.81 2.25
N SER A 19 18.07 8.10 1.99
CA SER A 19 17.35 9.23 2.58
C SER A 19 15.98 8.82 3.12
N HIS A 20 15.56 9.45 4.21
CA HIS A 20 14.21 9.35 4.78
C HIS A 20 13.21 10.28 4.10
N ALA A 21 13.69 11.32 3.44
CA ALA A 21 12.86 12.32 2.80
C ALA A 21 13.49 12.84 1.52
N HIS A 22 12.66 13.22 0.58
CA HIS A 22 13.05 13.82 -0.68
C HIS A 22 12.05 14.92 -1.06
N LEU A 23 12.55 16.05 -1.50
CA LEU A 23 11.73 17.10 -2.06
C LEU A 23 11.65 16.91 -3.59
N GLY A 24 10.54 16.38 -4.06
CA GLY A 24 10.24 16.25 -5.48
C GLY A 24 9.69 17.54 -6.09
N LYS A 25 9.61 17.58 -7.42
CA LYS A 25 9.00 18.68 -8.20
C LYS A 25 7.55 18.39 -8.59
N GLY A 26 7.09 17.17 -8.33
CA GLY A 26 5.74 16.73 -8.65
C GLY A 26 4.68 17.27 -7.69
N LYS A 27 3.43 17.02 -8.03
CA LYS A 27 2.26 17.49 -7.26
C LYS A 27 1.89 16.59 -6.08
N TYR A 28 2.51 15.42 -5.94
CA TYR A 28 2.19 14.47 -4.89
C TYR A 28 3.20 14.54 -3.75
N ILE A 29 2.71 14.33 -2.55
CA ILE A 29 3.49 13.99 -1.36
C ILE A 29 3.10 12.59 -0.92
N ILE A 30 4.09 11.74 -0.66
CA ILE A 30 3.93 10.40 -0.10
C ILE A 30 4.41 10.47 1.35
N ALA A 31 3.53 10.21 2.28
CA ALA A 31 3.85 10.21 3.71
C ALA A 31 3.49 8.86 4.32
N GLU A 32 4.39 8.32 5.15
CA GLU A 32 4.06 7.22 6.03
C GLU A 32 3.19 7.75 7.16
N ALA A 33 2.03 7.12 7.36
CA ALA A 33 1.09 7.46 8.42
C ALA A 33 1.34 6.51 9.61
N ASP A 34 1.43 7.06 10.82
CA ASP A 34 1.64 6.32 12.05
C ASP A 34 0.31 6.27 12.84
N GLU A 35 -0.20 5.07 13.05
CA GLU A 35 -1.43 4.83 13.80
C GLU A 35 -1.21 4.81 15.31
N SER A 36 0.04 4.76 15.79
CA SER A 36 0.35 4.50 17.20
C SER A 36 -0.22 5.54 18.17
N ASP A 37 -0.34 6.80 17.77
CA ASP A 37 -0.86 7.91 18.59
C ASP A 37 -2.09 8.60 17.98
N ALA A 38 -2.69 7.99 16.95
CA ALA A 38 -3.79 8.54 16.17
C ALA A 38 -3.45 9.86 15.43
N SER A 39 -2.18 10.25 15.31
CA SER A 39 -1.77 11.46 14.58
C SER A 39 -2.12 11.41 13.10
N PHE A 40 -2.23 10.21 12.51
CA PHE A 40 -2.66 10.02 11.12
C PHE A 40 -4.06 10.61 10.85
N LEU A 41 -4.93 10.77 11.86
CA LEU A 41 -6.23 11.43 11.72
C LEU A 41 -6.13 12.93 11.38
N HIS A 42 -4.97 13.56 11.56
CA HIS A 42 -4.73 14.94 11.14
C HIS A 42 -4.28 15.06 9.69
N LEU A 43 -4.01 13.94 9.03
CA LEU A 43 -3.71 13.90 7.61
C LEU A 43 -5.01 13.97 6.81
N HIS A 44 -4.99 14.73 5.72
CA HIS A 44 -6.11 14.79 4.77
C HIS A 44 -5.67 14.25 3.41
N PRO A 45 -5.58 12.91 3.26
CA PRO A 45 -5.07 12.31 2.04
C PRO A 45 -6.07 12.42 0.88
N ILE A 46 -5.55 12.43 -0.35
CA ILE A 46 -6.34 12.21 -1.57
C ILE A 46 -6.41 10.70 -1.86
N ILE A 47 -5.34 9.98 -1.52
CA ILE A 47 -5.25 8.53 -1.66
C ILE A 47 -4.72 7.98 -0.34
N ALA A 48 -5.36 6.93 0.16
CA ALA A 48 -4.91 6.20 1.34
C ALA A 48 -4.65 4.73 0.99
N VAL A 49 -3.53 4.19 1.45
CA VAL A 49 -3.20 2.77 1.32
C VAL A 49 -3.22 2.16 2.71
N ILE A 50 -4.05 1.12 2.92
CA ILE A 50 -4.11 0.38 4.17
C ILE A 50 -3.64 -1.05 3.91
N THR A 51 -2.52 -1.40 4.54
CA THR A 51 -1.89 -2.71 4.39
C THR A 51 -2.46 -3.73 5.36
N ASN A 52 -2.70 -3.31 6.60
CA ASN A 52 -3.26 -4.12 7.68
C ASN A 52 -3.85 -3.20 8.77
N ILE A 53 -4.69 -3.77 9.62
CA ILE A 53 -5.21 -3.16 10.84
C ILE A 53 -5.00 -4.19 11.96
N ASP A 54 -3.84 -4.13 12.58
CA ASP A 54 -3.44 -5.04 13.65
C ASP A 54 -3.73 -4.47 15.04
N ALA A 55 -3.86 -5.36 16.02
CA ALA A 55 -4.09 -5.00 17.41
C ALA A 55 -2.83 -4.48 18.15
N ASP A 56 -1.81 -4.07 17.40
CA ASP A 56 -0.61 -3.47 17.96
C ASP A 56 -0.91 -2.06 18.52
N HIS A 57 -0.16 -1.66 19.53
CA HIS A 57 -0.29 -0.33 20.20
C HIS A 57 -1.67 -0.04 20.83
N LEU A 58 -2.46 -1.08 21.19
CA LEU A 58 -3.77 -0.91 21.83
C LEU A 58 -3.72 -0.11 23.13
N GLU A 59 -2.55 0.02 23.76
CA GLU A 59 -2.35 0.85 24.97
C GLU A 59 -2.78 2.30 24.73
N ASN A 60 -2.57 2.82 23.53
CA ASN A 60 -2.94 4.17 23.11
C ASN A 60 -4.44 4.31 22.76
N TYR A 61 -5.13 3.18 22.62
CA TYR A 61 -6.57 3.08 22.29
C TYR A 61 -7.39 2.52 23.46
N SER A 62 -6.94 2.75 24.71
CA SER A 62 -7.60 2.24 25.93
C SER A 62 -7.79 0.71 25.94
N GLY A 63 -6.97 -0.03 25.21
CA GLY A 63 -7.06 -1.48 25.09
C GLY A 63 -8.21 -1.97 24.18
N ASP A 64 -8.90 -1.07 23.47
CA ASP A 64 -10.07 -1.41 22.67
C ASP A 64 -9.77 -1.38 21.15
N PHE A 65 -9.76 -2.56 20.56
CA PHE A 65 -9.58 -2.74 19.11
C PHE A 65 -10.72 -2.10 18.28
N SER A 66 -11.90 -1.93 18.86
CA SER A 66 -13.01 -1.26 18.16
C SER A 66 -12.73 0.22 17.96
N SER A 67 -12.07 0.87 18.91
CA SER A 67 -11.63 2.26 18.80
C SER A 67 -10.60 2.45 17.71
N LEU A 68 -9.62 1.54 17.59
CA LEU A 68 -8.63 1.58 16.50
C LEU A 68 -9.30 1.43 15.13
N ARG A 69 -10.20 0.44 14.98
CA ARG A 69 -10.98 0.27 13.74
C ARG A 69 -11.78 1.52 13.38
N HIS A 70 -12.43 2.13 14.35
CA HIS A 70 -13.20 3.36 14.15
C HIS A 70 -12.30 4.50 13.61
N ASN A 71 -11.09 4.65 14.15
CA ASN A 71 -10.15 5.65 13.67
C ASN A 71 -9.71 5.40 12.22
N PHE A 72 -9.52 4.15 11.80
CA PHE A 72 -9.25 3.85 10.39
C PHE A 72 -10.44 4.19 9.49
N VAL A 73 -11.67 3.94 9.92
CA VAL A 73 -12.87 4.34 9.19
C VAL A 73 -12.96 5.86 9.10
N GLU A 74 -12.73 6.59 10.20
CA GLU A 74 -12.70 8.05 10.19
C GLU A 74 -11.60 8.60 9.26
N PHE A 75 -10.40 8.04 9.31
CA PHE A 75 -9.32 8.42 8.40
C PHE A 75 -9.72 8.26 6.94
N LEU A 76 -10.31 7.13 6.58
CA LEU A 76 -10.77 6.87 5.22
C LEU A 76 -11.94 7.79 4.81
N HIS A 77 -12.79 8.20 5.76
CA HIS A 77 -13.85 9.17 5.50
C HIS A 77 -13.34 10.59 5.23
N GLN A 78 -12.10 10.93 5.64
CA GLN A 78 -11.45 12.20 5.29
C GLN A 78 -11.04 12.30 3.82
N LEU A 79 -10.97 11.17 3.10
CA LEU A 79 -10.75 11.19 1.64
C LEU A 79 -11.85 12.06 0.97
N PRO A 80 -11.48 12.93 0.02
CA PRO A 80 -12.48 13.64 -0.77
C PRO A 80 -13.34 12.66 -1.58
N PHE A 81 -14.46 13.11 -2.12
CA PHE A 81 -15.37 12.25 -2.89
C PHE A 81 -14.73 11.62 -4.15
N TYR A 82 -13.66 12.26 -4.64
CA TYR A 82 -12.84 11.77 -5.77
C TYR A 82 -11.56 11.06 -5.31
N GLY A 83 -11.40 10.87 -4.00
CA GLY A 83 -10.24 10.18 -3.44
C GLY A 83 -10.33 8.67 -3.62
N LEU A 84 -9.26 7.97 -3.30
CA LEU A 84 -9.14 6.52 -3.46
C LEU A 84 -8.59 5.86 -2.21
N ALA A 85 -9.24 4.78 -1.76
CA ALA A 85 -8.73 3.87 -0.75
C ALA A 85 -8.21 2.59 -1.41
N VAL A 86 -6.94 2.24 -1.22
CA VAL A 86 -6.30 1.01 -1.69
C VAL A 86 -6.13 0.07 -0.50
N LEU A 87 -6.84 -1.05 -0.48
CA LEU A 87 -7.08 -1.83 0.72
C LEU A 87 -6.66 -3.30 0.57
N CYS A 88 -5.84 -3.80 1.51
CA CYS A 88 -5.43 -5.20 1.58
C CYS A 88 -6.54 -6.08 2.13
N ILE A 89 -7.21 -6.86 1.30
CA ILE A 89 -8.28 -7.76 1.78
C ILE A 89 -7.77 -9.11 2.30
N ASP A 90 -6.49 -9.38 2.22
CA ASP A 90 -5.88 -10.51 2.92
C ASP A 90 -5.88 -10.28 4.45
N ASP A 91 -5.93 -9.02 4.88
CA ASP A 91 -6.00 -8.64 6.28
C ASP A 91 -7.46 -8.71 6.83
N GLU A 92 -7.63 -9.34 7.99
CA GLU A 92 -8.95 -9.51 8.62
C GLU A 92 -9.51 -8.19 9.15
N GLY A 93 -8.65 -7.34 9.72
CA GLY A 93 -9.02 -6.02 10.24
C GLY A 93 -9.54 -5.13 9.14
N VAL A 94 -8.87 -5.12 7.98
CA VAL A 94 -9.29 -4.39 6.79
C VAL A 94 -10.63 -4.92 6.27
N ARG A 95 -10.83 -6.25 6.17
CA ARG A 95 -12.13 -6.80 5.75
C ARG A 95 -13.28 -6.40 6.68
N LYS A 96 -13.02 -6.23 7.98
CA LYS A 96 -14.04 -5.82 8.95
C LYS A 96 -14.50 -4.37 8.78
N VAL A 97 -13.64 -3.48 8.29
CA VAL A 97 -13.98 -2.06 8.06
C VAL A 97 -14.56 -1.79 6.66
N LEU A 98 -14.31 -2.68 5.70
CA LEU A 98 -14.80 -2.54 4.32
C LEU A 98 -16.27 -2.12 4.19
N PRO A 99 -17.23 -2.74 4.91
CA PRO A 99 -18.65 -2.39 4.78
C PRO A 99 -19.00 -0.97 5.25
N GLU A 100 -18.12 -0.34 6.03
CA GLU A 100 -18.32 1.00 6.60
C GLU A 100 -17.76 2.11 5.70
N ILE A 101 -16.97 1.75 4.66
CA ILE A 101 -16.29 2.72 3.81
C ILE A 101 -17.21 3.14 2.67
N THR A 102 -17.44 4.44 2.56
CA THR A 102 -18.32 5.05 1.54
C THR A 102 -17.56 5.75 0.41
N LYS A 103 -16.25 5.65 0.40
CA LYS A 103 -15.37 6.24 -0.61
C LYS A 103 -15.04 5.25 -1.72
N PRO A 104 -14.55 5.70 -2.88
CA PRO A 104 -14.03 4.79 -3.91
C PRO A 104 -12.95 3.87 -3.33
N ILE A 105 -13.07 2.58 -3.59
CA ILE A 105 -12.19 1.54 -3.07
C ILE A 105 -11.59 0.75 -4.23
N VAL A 106 -10.31 0.43 -4.08
CA VAL A 106 -9.62 -0.62 -4.84
C VAL A 106 -9.04 -1.60 -3.85
N THR A 107 -9.30 -2.88 -4.07
CA THR A 107 -8.84 -3.96 -3.20
C THR A 107 -7.67 -4.72 -3.82
N TYR A 108 -6.80 -5.26 -2.96
CA TYR A 108 -5.73 -6.14 -3.39
C TYR A 108 -5.51 -7.30 -2.42
N GLY A 109 -4.99 -8.41 -2.92
CA GLY A 109 -4.74 -9.61 -2.11
C GLY A 109 -4.04 -10.72 -2.87
N VAL A 110 -3.60 -11.73 -2.12
CA VAL A 110 -3.01 -12.98 -2.62
C VAL A 110 -3.97 -14.14 -2.38
N ASP A 111 -4.59 -14.19 -1.19
CA ASP A 111 -5.44 -15.30 -0.75
C ASP A 111 -6.93 -15.08 -1.05
N PHE A 112 -7.38 -13.85 -1.16
CA PHE A 112 -8.77 -13.50 -1.40
C PHE A 112 -8.96 -12.87 -2.77
N ASP A 113 -10.13 -13.07 -3.38
CA ASP A 113 -10.49 -12.46 -4.66
C ASP A 113 -10.66 -10.94 -4.52
N ALA A 114 -9.82 -10.20 -5.23
CA ALA A 114 -9.67 -8.74 -5.13
C ALA A 114 -9.67 -8.09 -6.52
N ASP A 115 -9.69 -6.76 -6.56
CA ASP A 115 -9.51 -6.01 -7.82
C ASP A 115 -8.13 -6.27 -8.44
N TYR A 116 -7.11 -6.43 -7.58
CA TYR A 116 -5.75 -6.82 -7.96
C TYR A 116 -5.33 -8.04 -7.17
N ASN A 117 -4.98 -9.11 -7.87
CA ASN A 117 -4.51 -10.35 -7.26
C ASN A 117 -3.08 -10.67 -7.69
N ALA A 118 -2.29 -11.20 -6.75
CA ALA A 118 -1.00 -11.77 -7.05
C ALA A 118 -1.01 -13.29 -6.85
N GLN A 119 -0.38 -14.01 -7.78
CA GLN A 119 -0.07 -15.42 -7.66
C GLN A 119 1.44 -15.58 -7.53
N ILE A 120 1.90 -16.03 -6.37
CA ILE A 120 3.33 -16.35 -6.15
C ILE A 120 3.68 -17.59 -6.95
N ILE A 121 4.68 -17.46 -7.84
CA ILE A 121 5.16 -18.54 -8.71
C ILE A 121 6.33 -19.26 -8.04
N ASN A 122 7.28 -18.49 -7.51
CA ASN A 122 8.48 -18.99 -6.87
C ASN A 122 8.94 -18.03 -5.78
N GLN A 123 9.56 -18.57 -4.73
CA GLN A 123 10.19 -17.80 -3.67
C GLN A 123 11.53 -18.40 -3.27
N GLU A 124 12.53 -17.55 -3.20
CA GLU A 124 13.86 -17.86 -2.72
C GLU A 124 14.21 -17.02 -1.48
N THR A 125 15.39 -17.22 -0.94
CA THR A 125 15.84 -16.52 0.27
C THR A 125 15.87 -14.98 0.12
N THR A 126 16.10 -14.48 -1.09
CA THR A 126 16.28 -13.05 -1.38
C THR A 126 15.31 -12.50 -2.38
N LYS A 127 14.53 -13.35 -3.06
CA LYS A 127 13.66 -12.93 -4.16
C LYS A 127 12.32 -13.66 -4.14
N THR A 128 11.33 -13.03 -4.73
CA THR A 128 10.01 -13.63 -4.98
C THR A 128 9.56 -13.30 -6.39
N TRP A 129 9.07 -14.31 -7.12
CA TRP A 129 8.46 -14.16 -8.45
C TRP A 129 6.96 -14.35 -8.34
N PHE A 130 6.20 -13.44 -8.90
CA PHE A 130 4.75 -13.51 -8.88
C PHE A 130 4.14 -12.90 -10.13
N LYS A 131 2.95 -13.38 -10.48
CA LYS A 131 2.08 -12.82 -11.52
C LYS A 131 1.02 -11.97 -10.88
N VAL A 132 0.65 -10.89 -11.56
CA VAL A 132 -0.43 -10.00 -11.17
C VAL A 132 -1.56 -10.10 -12.16
N SER A 133 -2.78 -10.17 -11.66
CA SER A 133 -4.01 -10.04 -12.45
C SER A 133 -4.82 -8.88 -11.91
N SER A 134 -5.50 -8.16 -12.78
CA SER A 134 -6.56 -7.21 -12.42
C SER A 134 -7.91 -7.75 -12.87
N LYS A 135 -9.00 -7.11 -12.46
CA LYS A 135 -10.35 -7.47 -12.97
C LYS A 135 -10.47 -7.47 -14.49
N GLU A 136 -9.66 -6.63 -15.16
CA GLU A 136 -9.71 -6.45 -16.60
C GLU A 136 -8.70 -7.31 -17.34
N LYS A 137 -7.57 -7.64 -16.70
CA LYS A 137 -6.42 -8.29 -17.33
C LYS A 137 -5.93 -9.48 -16.49
N LYS A 138 -6.07 -10.69 -17.02
CA LYS A 138 -5.49 -11.90 -16.40
C LYS A 138 -4.00 -12.00 -16.75
N ASP A 139 -3.18 -12.45 -15.77
CA ASP A 139 -1.72 -12.63 -15.92
C ASP A 139 -1.06 -11.38 -16.58
N TRP A 140 -1.47 -10.21 -16.12
CA TRP A 140 -1.12 -8.92 -16.70
C TRP A 140 0.36 -8.56 -16.55
N LEU A 141 0.92 -8.71 -15.36
CA LEU A 141 2.34 -8.45 -15.10
C LEU A 141 3.01 -9.69 -14.50
N GLU A 142 4.30 -9.85 -14.80
CA GLU A 142 5.18 -10.79 -14.13
C GLU A 142 6.33 -10.02 -13.48
N ILE A 143 6.48 -10.17 -12.16
CA ILE A 143 7.39 -9.38 -11.34
C ILE A 143 8.42 -10.28 -10.68
N GLU A 144 9.69 -9.90 -10.79
CA GLU A 144 10.79 -10.38 -9.96
C GLU A 144 11.07 -9.31 -8.89
N LEU A 145 10.69 -9.60 -7.64
CA LEU A 145 10.90 -8.69 -6.52
C LEU A 145 12.15 -9.13 -5.73
N ASN A 146 13.11 -8.23 -5.47
CA ASN A 146 14.32 -8.50 -4.71
C ASN A 146 14.09 -8.53 -3.19
N LEU A 147 12.91 -8.98 -2.77
CA LEU A 147 12.52 -9.17 -1.38
C LEU A 147 11.77 -10.49 -1.23
N PRO A 148 12.06 -11.28 -0.19
CA PRO A 148 11.34 -12.52 0.07
C PRO A 148 10.06 -12.27 0.87
N GLY A 149 9.11 -13.20 0.74
CA GLY A 149 7.96 -13.28 1.62
C GLY A 149 6.68 -12.64 1.06
N LYS A 150 5.56 -13.26 1.41
CA LYS A 150 4.22 -12.87 0.98
C LYS A 150 3.90 -11.40 1.35
N HIS A 151 4.32 -10.93 2.53
CA HIS A 151 4.09 -9.55 2.96
C HIS A 151 4.71 -8.52 1.99
N ASN A 152 5.90 -8.81 1.43
CA ASN A 152 6.53 -7.95 0.43
C ASN A 152 5.79 -8.01 -0.91
N VAL A 153 5.21 -9.17 -1.27
CA VAL A 153 4.34 -9.28 -2.45
C VAL A 153 3.08 -8.43 -2.25
N LEU A 154 2.45 -8.44 -1.08
CA LEU A 154 1.30 -7.60 -0.76
C LEU A 154 1.65 -6.11 -0.83
N ASN A 155 2.80 -5.69 -0.27
CA ASN A 155 3.27 -4.30 -0.36
C ASN A 155 3.55 -3.87 -1.82
N ALA A 156 4.17 -4.75 -2.60
CA ALA A 156 4.38 -4.52 -4.03
C ALA A 156 3.04 -4.41 -4.78
N LEU A 157 2.08 -5.28 -4.46
CA LEU A 157 0.76 -5.30 -5.09
C LEU A 157 -0.04 -4.03 -4.79
N ALA A 158 0.07 -3.49 -3.56
CA ALA A 158 -0.49 -2.18 -3.20
C ALA A 158 0.09 -1.07 -4.09
N SER A 159 1.41 -1.09 -4.31
CA SER A 159 2.10 -0.13 -5.16
C SER A 159 1.70 -0.28 -6.63
N ILE A 160 1.53 -1.51 -7.12
CA ILE A 160 1.06 -1.81 -8.49
C ILE A 160 -0.35 -1.27 -8.68
N ALA A 161 -1.27 -1.59 -7.76
CA ALA A 161 -2.65 -1.12 -7.81
C ALA A 161 -2.70 0.41 -7.87
N LEU A 162 -1.99 1.07 -6.95
CA LEU A 162 -1.92 2.54 -6.92
C LEU A 162 -1.33 3.12 -8.21
N ALA A 163 -0.21 2.56 -8.71
CA ALA A 163 0.46 3.05 -9.90
C ALA A 163 -0.43 2.91 -11.14
N HIS A 164 -1.13 1.79 -11.29
CA HIS A 164 -2.06 1.56 -12.39
C HIS A 164 -3.25 2.52 -12.35
N GLU A 165 -3.85 2.74 -11.16
CA GLU A 165 -4.94 3.72 -10.97
C GLU A 165 -4.50 5.17 -11.28
N LEU A 166 -3.22 5.47 -11.12
CA LEU A 166 -2.64 6.76 -11.48
C LEU A 166 -2.19 6.85 -12.96
N GLY A 167 -2.33 5.78 -13.73
CA GLY A 167 -1.99 5.73 -15.15
C GLY A 167 -0.50 5.60 -15.44
N VAL A 168 0.29 5.03 -14.51
CA VAL A 168 1.69 4.66 -14.76
C VAL A 168 1.71 3.50 -15.76
N ASN A 169 2.62 3.55 -16.73
CA ASN A 169 2.71 2.47 -17.72
C ASN A 169 3.31 1.18 -17.09
N ASP A 170 3.02 0.05 -17.73
CA ASP A 170 3.38 -1.28 -17.24
C ASP A 170 4.91 -1.45 -17.12
N ASP A 171 5.69 -0.93 -18.08
CA ASP A 171 7.14 -1.06 -18.09
C ASP A 171 7.79 -0.31 -16.91
N ASP A 172 7.29 0.89 -16.58
CA ASP A 172 7.77 1.66 -15.43
C ASP A 172 7.44 0.96 -14.10
N ILE A 173 6.26 0.34 -13.99
CA ILE A 173 5.87 -0.45 -12.80
C ILE A 173 6.83 -1.63 -12.63
N ILE A 174 7.07 -2.41 -13.69
CA ILE A 174 7.97 -3.57 -13.66
C ILE A 174 9.39 -3.11 -13.29
N GLN A 175 9.91 -2.08 -13.98
CA GLN A 175 11.26 -1.58 -13.74
C GLN A 175 11.44 -1.11 -12.30
N ALA A 176 10.48 -0.36 -11.75
CA ALA A 176 10.54 0.14 -10.38
C ALA A 176 10.63 -1.00 -9.36
N LEU A 177 9.79 -2.02 -9.49
CA LEU A 177 9.75 -3.15 -8.56
C LEU A 177 10.96 -4.08 -8.71
N CYS A 178 11.39 -4.38 -9.93
CA CYS A 178 12.58 -5.20 -10.18
C CYS A 178 13.88 -4.53 -9.70
N SER A 179 13.95 -3.19 -9.68
CA SER A 179 15.11 -2.44 -9.18
C SER A 179 15.05 -2.14 -7.68
N PHE A 180 13.90 -2.33 -7.03
CA PHE A 180 13.73 -2.00 -5.61
C PHE A 180 14.59 -2.87 -4.69
N GLN A 181 15.35 -2.23 -3.80
CA GLN A 181 16.31 -2.87 -2.89
C GLN A 181 15.85 -2.85 -1.42
N GLY A 182 14.59 -2.49 -1.18
CA GLY A 182 14.04 -2.40 0.17
C GLY A 182 14.39 -1.12 0.92
N ILE A 183 14.01 -1.13 2.20
CA ILE A 183 14.19 -0.04 3.15
C ILE A 183 15.03 -0.55 4.32
N SER A 184 16.02 0.22 4.76
CA SER A 184 16.77 -0.03 5.98
C SER A 184 16.18 0.77 7.14
N ARG A 185 16.17 0.12 8.32
CA ARG A 185 15.77 0.76 9.58
C ARG A 185 16.98 1.27 10.33
#